data_69bf1213d03f9d0c60e40b4c470e5e0f
#
_entry.id   69bf1213d03f9d0c60e40b4c470e5e0f
#
_cell.length_a   1.000
_cell.length_b   1.000
_cell.length_c   1.000
_cell.angle_alpha   90.00
_cell.angle_beta   90.00
_cell.angle_gamma   90.00
#
_symmetry.space_group_name_H-M   'P 1'
#
loop_
_entity.id
_entity.type
_entity.pdbx_description
1 polymer ?
#
loop_
_entity_poly.entity_id
_entity_poly.type
_entity_poly.pdbx_seq_one_letter_code
_entity_poly.pdbx_strand_id
1 'polypeptide(L)'
;MNNFDKTPTYHGTSDSFANDLLGGRVDVSRGGGELGQGFYLGAALHVAKAWAKQMHDCETVVDFQIDDNDFWGFDILSLNEIEAIEHRSIIRAEGKTRSFKFHKDIVWGPIVGGPKVYSDQHKWESSNGENFLNSSNVLRIKR
;
A
#
# COMPACT_ATOMS: atom_id res chain seq x y z
N MET A 1 -6.58 21.60 -12.30
CA MET A 1 -6.17 20.19 -12.37
C MET A 1 -7.40 19.32 -12.48
N ASN A 2 -7.40 18.38 -13.40
CA ASN A 2 -8.53 17.51 -13.66
C ASN A 2 -8.48 16.30 -12.72
N ASN A 3 -9.54 16.10 -11.89
CA ASN A 3 -9.62 14.99 -10.96
C ASN A 3 -9.69 13.61 -11.65
N PHE A 4 -9.96 13.59 -12.97
CA PHE A 4 -10.02 12.34 -13.73
C PHE A 4 -8.65 11.66 -13.88
N ASP A 5 -7.55 12.40 -13.66
CA ASP A 5 -6.20 11.86 -13.77
C ASP A 5 -5.72 11.19 -12.47
N LYS A 6 -6.51 11.25 -11.40
CA LYS A 6 -6.16 10.66 -10.11
C LYS A 6 -6.81 9.29 -9.94
N THR A 7 -5.97 8.33 -9.56
CA THR A 7 -6.41 6.95 -9.31
C THR A 7 -6.56 6.74 -7.80
N PRO A 8 -7.73 6.27 -7.33
CA PRO A 8 -7.90 5.94 -5.92
C PRO A 8 -7.12 4.68 -5.56
N THR A 9 -6.45 4.73 -4.41
CA THR A 9 -5.78 3.58 -3.79
C THR A 9 -6.10 3.56 -2.30
N TYR A 10 -6.23 2.36 -1.71
CA TYR A 10 -6.89 2.21 -0.43
C TYR A 10 -6.02 1.53 0.62
N HIS A 11 -6.05 2.07 1.83
CA HIS A 11 -5.39 1.49 2.99
C HIS A 11 -6.41 1.27 4.12
N GLY A 12 -6.67 -0.01 4.43
CA GLY A 12 -7.53 -0.38 5.56
C GLY A 12 -6.76 -0.29 6.87
N THR A 13 -7.34 0.35 7.89
CA THR A 13 -6.63 0.60 9.15
C THR A 13 -7.61 0.87 10.30
N SER A 14 -7.08 1.17 11.48
CA SER A 14 -7.87 1.63 12.63
C SER A 14 -8.23 3.12 12.48
N ASP A 15 -9.24 3.57 13.24
CA ASP A 15 -9.64 4.98 13.23
C ASP A 15 -8.52 5.91 13.68
N SER A 16 -7.74 5.51 14.69
CA SER A 16 -6.63 6.34 15.17
C SER A 16 -5.50 6.48 14.13
N PHE A 17 -5.14 5.40 13.45
CA PHE A 17 -4.17 5.45 12.36
C PHE A 17 -4.70 6.23 11.16
N ALA A 18 -5.98 6.11 10.86
CA ALA A 18 -6.58 6.88 9.77
C ALA A 18 -6.39 8.38 10.00
N ASN A 19 -6.58 8.86 11.23
CA ASN A 19 -6.35 10.26 11.56
C ASN A 19 -4.89 10.68 11.32
N ASP A 20 -3.94 9.82 11.66
CA ASP A 20 -2.52 10.07 11.37
C ASP A 20 -2.26 10.17 9.87
N LEU A 21 -2.82 9.25 9.10
CA LEU A 21 -2.64 9.23 7.64
C LEU A 21 -3.26 10.47 6.98
N LEU A 22 -4.44 10.86 7.41
CA LEU A 22 -5.11 12.08 6.92
C LEU A 22 -4.29 13.34 7.25
N GLY A 23 -3.55 13.32 8.35
CA GLY A 23 -2.66 14.40 8.75
C GLY A 23 -1.29 14.40 8.06
N GLY A 24 -1.06 13.50 7.11
CA GLY A 24 0.22 13.44 6.37
C GLY A 24 1.34 12.75 7.15
N ARG A 25 1.02 11.72 7.91
CA ARG A 25 1.99 10.99 8.74
C ARG A 25 2.13 9.52 8.32
N VAL A 26 2.22 9.26 7.02
CA VAL A 26 2.61 7.94 6.50
C VAL A 26 4.06 7.66 6.91
N ASP A 27 4.32 6.45 7.40
CA ASP A 27 5.65 5.98 7.77
C ASP A 27 5.90 4.60 7.16
N VAL A 28 6.70 4.55 6.10
CA VAL A 28 6.97 3.31 5.36
C VAL A 28 7.82 2.31 6.16
N SER A 29 8.47 2.74 7.24
CA SER A 29 9.29 1.87 8.08
C SER A 29 8.49 1.06 9.09
N ARG A 30 7.22 1.38 9.32
CA ARG A 30 6.40 0.75 10.38
C ARG A 30 5.58 -0.44 9.92
N GLY A 31 5.24 -0.49 8.65
CA GLY A 31 4.39 -1.54 8.10
C GLY A 31 5.16 -2.77 7.67
N GLY A 32 4.44 -3.85 7.49
CA GLY A 32 4.97 -5.09 6.96
C GLY A 32 3.87 -5.90 6.30
N GLY A 33 4.26 -6.84 5.47
CA GLY A 33 3.30 -7.67 4.76
C GLY A 33 3.99 -8.66 3.84
N GLU A 34 3.25 -9.19 2.87
CA GLU A 34 3.75 -10.27 2.03
C GLU A 34 4.92 -9.90 1.12
N LEU A 35 5.14 -8.61 0.89
CA LEU A 35 6.29 -8.10 0.11
C LEU A 35 7.32 -7.36 0.98
N GLY A 36 7.29 -7.59 2.29
CA GLY A 36 8.26 -7.02 3.22
C GLY A 36 7.81 -5.70 3.82
N GLN A 37 8.78 -4.93 4.31
CA GLN A 37 8.55 -3.66 4.98
C GLN A 37 8.07 -2.59 3.99
N GLY A 38 7.03 -1.88 4.35
CA GLY A 38 6.53 -0.76 3.57
C GLY A 38 5.10 -0.37 3.93
N PHE A 39 4.58 0.61 3.21
CA PHE A 39 3.20 1.06 3.33
C PHE A 39 2.41 0.55 2.12
N TYR A 40 1.36 -0.21 2.39
CA TYR A 40 0.61 -0.92 1.35
C TYR A 40 -0.68 -0.18 0.98
N LEU A 41 -0.89 0.01 -0.31
CA LEU A 41 -2.12 0.54 -0.89
C LEU A 41 -2.70 -0.49 -1.86
N GLY A 42 -3.99 -0.75 -1.75
CA GLY A 42 -4.68 -1.70 -2.60
C GLY A 42 -5.57 -1.04 -3.65
N ALA A 43 -5.87 -1.76 -4.71
CA ALA A 43 -6.69 -1.25 -5.80
C ALA A 43 -8.20 -1.32 -5.52
N ALA A 44 -8.64 -2.11 -4.54
CA ALA A 44 -10.06 -2.39 -4.31
C ALA A 44 -10.52 -1.96 -2.91
N LEU A 45 -11.52 -1.09 -2.85
CA LEU A 45 -12.08 -0.59 -1.59
C LEU A 45 -12.62 -1.72 -0.71
N HIS A 46 -13.35 -2.66 -1.27
CA HIS A 46 -13.94 -3.75 -0.48
C HIS A 46 -12.87 -4.65 0.15
N VAL A 47 -11.73 -4.82 -0.50
CA VAL A 47 -10.61 -5.58 0.05
C VAL A 47 -9.99 -4.84 1.23
N ALA A 48 -9.78 -3.54 1.11
CA ALA A 48 -9.25 -2.72 2.20
C ALA A 48 -10.20 -2.71 3.42
N LYS A 49 -11.51 -2.62 3.18
CA LYS A 49 -12.52 -2.70 4.26
C LYS A 49 -12.52 -4.06 4.95
N ALA A 50 -12.43 -5.14 4.18
CA ALA A 50 -12.35 -6.50 4.75
C ALA A 50 -11.08 -6.69 5.60
N TRP A 51 -9.94 -6.16 5.13
CA TRP A 51 -8.69 -6.19 5.88
C TRP A 51 -8.81 -5.43 7.21
N ALA A 52 -9.36 -4.21 7.18
CA ALA A 52 -9.58 -3.42 8.38
C ALA A 52 -10.51 -4.13 9.38
N LYS A 53 -11.55 -4.79 8.87
CA LYS A 53 -12.48 -5.57 9.70
C LYS A 53 -11.77 -6.71 10.41
N GLN A 54 -10.94 -7.44 9.69
CA GLN A 54 -10.22 -8.59 10.25
C GLN A 54 -9.16 -8.15 11.27
N MET A 55 -8.40 -7.10 10.97
CA MET A 55 -7.25 -6.70 11.77
C MET A 55 -7.57 -5.72 12.88
N HIS A 56 -8.61 -4.91 12.73
CA HIS A 56 -8.92 -3.78 13.63
C HIS A 56 -10.37 -3.75 14.11
N ASP A 57 -11.18 -4.71 13.70
CA ASP A 57 -12.61 -4.78 14.00
C ASP A 57 -13.38 -3.51 13.62
N CYS A 58 -13.00 -2.91 12.50
CA CYS A 58 -13.66 -1.75 11.91
C CYS A 58 -13.54 -1.82 10.39
N GLU A 59 -14.24 -0.95 9.66
CA GLU A 59 -14.16 -0.91 8.20
C GLU A 59 -13.56 0.40 7.71
N THR A 60 -12.67 0.99 8.50
CA THR A 60 -12.05 2.27 8.21
C THR A 60 -10.99 2.13 7.13
N VAL A 61 -11.08 2.97 6.12
CA VAL A 61 -10.16 3.02 4.99
C VAL A 61 -9.77 4.47 4.71
N VAL A 62 -8.50 4.70 4.39
CA VAL A 62 -8.04 5.96 3.82
C VAL A 62 -7.80 5.75 2.34
N ASP A 63 -8.43 6.59 1.54
CA ASP A 63 -8.29 6.62 0.09
C ASP A 63 -7.22 7.65 -0.26
N PHE A 64 -6.12 7.17 -0.86
CA PHE A 64 -5.03 7.99 -1.37
C PHE A 64 -5.23 8.14 -2.87
N GLN A 65 -5.67 9.31 -3.29
CA GLN A 65 -5.87 9.59 -4.72
C GLN A 65 -4.58 10.15 -5.30
N ILE A 66 -3.98 9.38 -6.20
CA ILE A 66 -2.66 9.61 -6.74
C ILE A 66 -2.77 9.91 -8.24
N ASP A 67 -2.15 11.00 -8.69
CA ASP A 67 -2.04 11.32 -10.10
C ASP A 67 -1.19 10.26 -10.81
N ASP A 68 -1.69 9.72 -11.92
CA ASP A 68 -1.01 8.65 -12.66
C ASP A 68 0.36 9.09 -13.18
N ASN A 69 0.50 10.34 -13.60
CA ASN A 69 1.79 10.86 -14.08
C ASN A 69 2.82 10.93 -12.95
N ASP A 70 2.39 11.32 -11.75
CA ASP A 70 3.27 11.33 -10.57
C ASP A 70 3.70 9.91 -10.21
N PHE A 71 2.76 8.97 -10.23
CA PHE A 71 3.04 7.56 -9.94
C PHE A 71 4.11 6.98 -10.87
N TRP A 72 3.98 7.21 -12.18
CA TRP A 72 4.92 6.67 -13.17
C TRP A 72 6.30 7.33 -13.11
N GLY A 73 6.46 8.41 -12.37
CA GLY A 73 7.75 9.06 -12.15
C GLY A 73 8.64 8.38 -11.12
N PHE A 74 8.10 7.41 -10.35
CA PHE A 74 8.86 6.68 -9.33
C PHE A 74 9.58 5.46 -9.92
N ASP A 75 10.56 4.94 -9.16
CA ASP A 75 11.24 3.68 -9.46
C ASP A 75 10.34 2.53 -9.03
N ILE A 76 9.72 1.87 -10.00
CA ILE A 76 8.70 0.85 -9.77
C ILE A 76 9.22 -0.52 -10.17
N LEU A 77 9.14 -1.50 -9.26
CA LEU A 77 9.33 -2.91 -9.58
C LEU A 77 7.96 -3.56 -9.70
N SER A 78 7.64 -4.08 -10.89
CA SER A 78 6.40 -4.82 -11.11
C SER A 78 6.66 -6.32 -11.04
N LEU A 79 5.84 -7.02 -10.26
CA LEU A 79 5.91 -8.46 -10.09
C LEU A 79 4.67 -9.12 -10.70
N ASN A 80 4.86 -10.21 -11.44
CA ASN A 80 3.75 -11.07 -11.83
C ASN A 80 3.34 -11.97 -10.66
N GLU A 81 2.29 -12.77 -10.85
CA GLU A 81 1.76 -13.63 -9.79
C GLU A 81 2.80 -14.65 -9.30
N ILE A 82 3.54 -15.28 -10.21
CA ILE A 82 4.56 -16.27 -9.86
C ILE A 82 5.67 -15.62 -9.03
N GLU A 83 6.17 -14.48 -9.48
CA GLU A 83 7.22 -13.74 -8.78
C GLU A 83 6.74 -13.27 -7.40
N ALA A 84 5.50 -12.79 -7.30
CA ALA A 84 4.92 -12.36 -6.03
C ALA A 84 4.80 -13.53 -5.03
N ILE A 85 4.39 -14.70 -5.49
CA ILE A 85 4.31 -15.92 -4.68
C ILE A 85 5.70 -16.33 -4.18
N GLU A 86 6.69 -16.33 -5.05
CA GLU A 86 8.07 -16.70 -4.70
C GLU A 86 8.66 -15.76 -3.65
N HIS A 87 8.53 -14.45 -3.84
CA HIS A 87 9.02 -13.46 -2.88
C HIS A 87 8.31 -13.58 -1.53
N ARG A 88 6.98 -13.71 -1.53
CA ARG A 88 6.21 -13.90 -0.31
C ARG A 88 6.70 -15.11 0.48
N SER A 89 6.92 -16.23 -0.22
CA SER A 89 7.37 -17.47 0.39
C SER A 89 8.71 -17.30 1.10
N ILE A 90 9.68 -16.69 0.42
CA ILE A 90 11.03 -16.45 0.93
C ILE A 90 11.01 -15.47 2.11
N ILE A 91 10.30 -14.35 1.95
CA ILE A 91 10.20 -13.31 2.98
C ILE A 91 9.60 -13.88 4.28
N ARG A 92 8.54 -14.68 4.16
CA ARG A 92 7.90 -15.32 5.33
C ARG A 92 8.81 -16.37 5.97
N ALA A 93 9.43 -17.22 5.15
CA ALA A 93 10.32 -18.28 5.66
C ALA A 93 11.50 -17.70 6.44
N GLU A 94 11.99 -16.54 6.04
CA GLU A 94 13.10 -15.86 6.71
C GLU A 94 12.66 -14.92 7.84
N GLY A 95 11.36 -14.81 8.11
CA GLY A 95 10.82 -13.93 9.15
C GLY A 95 11.03 -12.44 8.86
N LYS A 96 11.05 -12.06 7.58
CA LYS A 96 11.39 -10.69 7.14
C LYS A 96 10.19 -9.87 6.66
N THR A 97 8.98 -10.20 7.08
CA THR A 97 7.78 -9.47 6.65
C THR A 97 7.79 -7.99 7.03
N ARG A 98 8.58 -7.60 8.03
CA ARG A 98 8.69 -6.22 8.51
C ARG A 98 10.07 -5.60 8.28
N SER A 99 10.99 -6.27 7.64
CA SER A 99 12.36 -5.77 7.45
C SER A 99 12.88 -5.88 6.02
N PHE A 100 12.31 -6.76 5.20
CA PHE A 100 12.78 -6.94 3.83
C PHE A 100 12.42 -5.74 2.95
N LYS A 101 13.39 -5.30 2.13
CA LYS A 101 13.18 -4.23 1.15
C LYS A 101 13.76 -4.64 -0.20
N PHE A 102 13.06 -4.24 -1.26
CA PHE A 102 13.55 -4.41 -2.64
C PHE A 102 14.46 -3.28 -3.09
N HIS A 103 14.58 -2.21 -2.29
CA HIS A 103 15.32 -0.98 -2.61
C HIS A 103 14.77 -0.27 -3.86
N LYS A 104 13.46 -0.19 -3.92
CA LYS A 104 12.69 0.55 -4.93
C LYS A 104 11.85 1.61 -4.24
N ASP A 105 11.25 2.51 -5.02
CA ASP A 105 10.23 3.40 -4.46
C ASP A 105 8.94 2.64 -4.21
N ILE A 106 8.51 1.86 -5.20
CA ILE A 106 7.24 1.13 -5.19
C ILE A 106 7.47 -0.29 -5.69
N VAL A 107 6.85 -1.27 -5.03
CA VAL A 107 6.75 -2.65 -5.53
C VAL A 107 5.28 -2.91 -5.83
N TRP A 108 4.97 -3.22 -7.07
CA TRP A 108 3.61 -3.44 -7.56
C TRP A 108 3.40 -4.91 -7.90
N GLY A 109 2.40 -5.53 -7.33
CA GLY A 109 2.09 -6.92 -7.64
C GLY A 109 0.70 -7.31 -7.19
N PRO A 110 0.23 -8.51 -7.58
CA PRO A 110 -1.03 -9.01 -7.07
C PRO A 110 -0.91 -9.42 -5.61
N ILE A 111 -2.02 -9.34 -4.89
CA ILE A 111 -2.14 -9.91 -3.55
C ILE A 111 -2.24 -11.42 -3.72
N VAL A 112 -1.31 -12.17 -3.15
CA VAL A 112 -1.23 -13.63 -3.34
C VAL A 112 -1.49 -14.43 -2.07
N GLY A 113 -1.53 -13.77 -0.91
CA GLY A 113 -1.81 -14.40 0.37
C GLY A 113 -3.28 -14.30 0.78
N GLY A 114 -3.74 -15.27 1.58
CA GLY A 114 -5.10 -15.29 2.11
C GLY A 114 -6.13 -15.93 1.18
N PRO A 115 -7.42 -15.81 1.53
CA PRO A 115 -8.49 -16.35 0.70
C PRO A 115 -8.52 -15.60 -0.63
N LYS A 116 -9.16 -16.19 -1.62
CA LYS A 116 -9.22 -15.74 -3.02
C LYS A 116 -9.46 -14.25 -3.17
N VAL A 117 -8.38 -13.48 -3.13
CA VAL A 117 -8.40 -12.03 -3.36
C VAL A 117 -7.71 -11.78 -4.70
N TYR A 118 -8.48 -11.32 -5.68
CA TYR A 118 -7.94 -10.98 -7.01
C TYR A 118 -7.85 -9.46 -7.09
N SER A 119 -6.75 -8.91 -6.58
CA SER A 119 -6.52 -7.48 -6.58
C SER A 119 -5.04 -7.17 -6.56
N ASP A 120 -4.68 -6.01 -7.07
CA ASP A 120 -3.32 -5.52 -7.04
C ASP A 120 -3.04 -4.72 -5.76
N GLN A 121 -1.77 -4.66 -5.40
CA GLN A 121 -1.28 -3.81 -4.32
C GLN A 121 0.01 -3.11 -4.73
N HIS A 122 0.21 -1.93 -4.17
CA HIS A 122 1.45 -1.18 -4.25
C HIS A 122 2.08 -1.12 -2.87
N LYS A 123 3.30 -1.58 -2.74
CA LYS A 123 4.06 -1.40 -1.51
C LYS A 123 5.03 -0.24 -1.70
N TRP A 124 4.87 0.82 -0.94
CA TRP A 124 5.73 2.00 -0.92
C TRP A 124 6.80 1.80 0.15
N GLU A 125 8.08 1.84 -0.21
CA GLU A 125 9.14 1.53 0.74
C GLU A 125 10.24 2.58 0.88
N SER A 126 10.31 3.57 0.00
CA SER A 126 11.35 4.60 0.05
C SER A 126 10.93 5.85 0.82
N SER A 127 11.91 6.61 1.31
CA SER A 127 11.64 7.93 1.89
C SER A 127 11.12 8.90 0.84
N ASN A 128 11.54 8.76 -0.41
CA ASN A 128 11.03 9.56 -1.53
C ASN A 128 9.53 9.32 -1.73
N GLY A 129 9.10 8.06 -1.74
CA GLY A 129 7.69 7.70 -1.82
C GLY A 129 6.88 8.16 -0.62
N GLU A 130 7.43 8.02 0.58
CA GLU A 130 6.79 8.49 1.81
C GLU A 130 6.54 9.99 1.78
N ASN A 131 7.53 10.78 1.38
CA ASN A 131 7.39 12.23 1.26
C ASN A 131 6.29 12.62 0.30
N PHE A 132 6.19 11.91 -0.82
CA PHE A 132 5.12 12.14 -1.81
C PHE A 132 3.74 11.83 -1.21
N LEU A 133 3.57 10.68 -0.57
CA LEU A 133 2.29 10.28 0.03
C LEU A 133 1.81 11.26 1.11
N ASN A 134 2.74 11.91 1.79
CA ASN A 134 2.45 12.90 2.83
C ASN A 134 2.30 14.32 2.28
N SER A 135 2.54 14.51 0.99
CA SER A 135 2.49 15.85 0.37
C SER A 135 1.07 16.28 0.02
N SER A 136 0.94 17.56 -0.30
CA SER A 136 -0.33 18.12 -0.79
C SER A 136 -0.71 17.66 -2.20
N ASN A 137 0.19 16.96 -2.90
CA ASN A 137 -0.10 16.41 -4.24
C ASN A 137 -1.01 15.18 -4.17
N VAL A 138 -1.15 14.57 -3.00
CA VAL A 138 -2.00 13.40 -2.80
C VAL A 138 -3.22 13.82 -2.00
N LEU A 139 -4.41 13.53 -2.52
CA LEU A 139 -5.66 13.74 -1.81
C LEU A 139 -5.94 12.53 -0.92
N ARG A 140 -6.14 12.75 0.38
CA ARG A 140 -6.41 11.69 1.36
C ARG A 140 -7.82 11.85 1.90
N ILE A 141 -8.64 10.82 1.75
CA ILE A 141 -10.06 10.84 2.12
C ILE A 141 -10.38 9.61 2.96
N LYS A 142 -11.05 9.83 4.09
CA LYS A 142 -11.56 8.72 4.91
C LYS A 142 -12.81 8.13 4.25
N ARG A 143 -12.82 6.82 4.05
CA ARG A 143 -13.97 6.10 3.47
C ARG A 143 -14.67 5.21 4.48
#